data_fa6be5c78f5e59509be10a4b5a2cbe36
#
_entry.id   fa6be5c78f5e59509be10a4b5a2cbe36
#
_cell.length_a   1.000
_cell.length_b   1.000
_cell.length_c   1.000
_cell.angle_alpha   90.00
_cell.angle_beta   90.00
_cell.angle_gamma   90.00
#
_symmetry.space_group_name_H-M   'P 1'
#
loop_
_entity.id
_entity.type
_entity.pdbx_description
1 polymer ?
#
loop_
_entity_poly.entity_id
_entity_poly.type
_entity_poly.pdbx_seq_one_letter_code
_entity_poly.pdbx_strand_id
1 'polypeptide(L)'
;MASKRLRHVLKVFSSVGLLFYREKHLPQDQQTTPVKLRQAFEQLGPSFVKIGQILSTRSDLLPEAYIRELSKLQSSVPPLNKEEVMTAIRQELPTDLSEVFVDFSKEPLASGSVAQTHRTRLLSGQEVIIKIQRPGIDDIVKEDIQLLIKLARHIPKHFISMVDVQEVLENLRETLIKELDFRNEAEAMKRFRANNKRVVCLGVPEVYDEFTTPHLIVEEYINGIPLNHYSQLLEAGYDLEDVGKKLMLSFIKQVFKDGYFHGDPHPGNLLVRDGKIYFIDFGIMGELEVGMRSSLNDILYSFTAQDVDGMTKAILSITQFDNGLNSAVLSQDVEKMLGRYSGVDIGSLSMTDLLEDLLTVFQKNHLKASSQITILEKASLEIEGIFREFAPNIDLMTLAKD
;
A
#
# COMPACT_ATOMS: atom_id res chain seq x y z
N MET A 1 19.29 2.18 -27.17
CA MET A 1 18.45 2.97 -26.23
C MET A 1 18.97 2.96 -24.80
N ALA A 2 19.40 1.85 -24.24
CA ALA A 2 19.94 1.71 -22.87
C ALA A 2 21.00 2.76 -22.45
N SER A 3 21.94 3.12 -23.34
CA SER A 3 22.99 4.11 -23.02
C SER A 3 22.48 5.56 -22.81
N LYS A 4 21.37 5.95 -23.46
CA LYS A 4 20.74 7.28 -23.23
C LYS A 4 19.95 7.30 -21.95
N ARG A 5 19.19 6.25 -21.65
CA ARG A 5 18.41 6.07 -20.42
C ARG A 5 19.33 6.06 -19.19
N LEU A 6 20.41 5.26 -19.24
CA LEU A 6 21.42 5.21 -18.18
C LEU A 6 22.01 6.59 -17.88
N ARG A 7 22.42 7.35 -18.93
CA ARG A 7 22.98 8.69 -18.74
C ARG A 7 21.97 9.66 -18.13
N HIS A 8 20.69 9.56 -18.51
CA HIS A 8 19.63 10.40 -17.95
C HIS A 8 19.42 10.08 -16.47
N VAL A 9 19.28 8.80 -16.11
CA VAL A 9 19.11 8.34 -14.72
C VAL A 9 20.31 8.76 -13.86
N LEU A 10 21.55 8.52 -14.34
CA LEU A 10 22.77 8.93 -13.65
C LEU A 10 22.82 10.45 -13.42
N LYS A 11 22.46 11.26 -14.42
CA LYS A 11 22.44 12.72 -14.29
C LYS A 11 21.46 13.18 -13.21
N VAL A 12 20.26 12.60 -13.19
CA VAL A 12 19.22 12.95 -12.21
C VAL A 12 19.63 12.54 -10.80
N PHE A 13 20.04 11.28 -10.60
CA PHE A 13 20.43 10.79 -9.28
C PHE A 13 21.74 11.38 -8.76
N SER A 14 22.69 11.76 -9.62
CA SER A 14 23.91 12.43 -9.16
C SER A 14 23.60 13.77 -8.49
N SER A 15 22.60 14.51 -8.97
CA SER A 15 22.17 15.76 -8.34
C SER A 15 21.55 15.54 -6.95
N VAL A 16 20.75 14.49 -6.80
CA VAL A 16 20.15 14.09 -5.50
C VAL A 16 21.23 13.61 -4.53
N GLY A 17 22.15 12.77 -5.00
CA GLY A 17 23.24 12.26 -4.17
C GLY A 17 24.20 13.35 -3.67
N LEU A 18 24.47 14.35 -4.51
CA LEU A 18 25.30 15.50 -4.12
C LEU A 18 24.62 16.35 -3.03
N LEU A 19 23.30 16.52 -3.15
CA LEU A 19 22.50 17.24 -2.17
C LEU A 19 22.42 16.46 -0.86
N PHE A 20 22.14 15.15 -0.91
CA PHE A 20 22.16 14.28 0.26
C PHE A 20 23.49 14.38 1.03
N TYR A 21 24.63 14.34 0.31
CA TYR A 21 25.95 14.47 0.95
C TYR A 21 26.13 15.81 1.68
N ARG A 22 25.59 16.89 1.14
CA ARG A 22 25.63 18.22 1.77
C ARG A 22 24.72 18.34 2.97
N GLU A 23 23.55 17.72 2.93
CA GLU A 23 22.48 17.88 3.90
C GLU A 23 22.47 16.80 5.01
N LYS A 24 23.25 15.71 4.87
CA LYS A 24 23.23 14.57 5.79
C LYS A 24 23.49 14.92 7.28
N HIS A 25 24.06 16.08 7.57
CA HIS A 25 24.30 16.56 8.94
C HIS A 25 23.28 17.60 9.42
N LEU A 26 22.34 17.98 8.56
CA LEU A 26 21.27 18.89 8.92
C LEU A 26 20.12 18.12 9.62
N PRO A 27 19.36 18.79 10.51
CA PRO A 27 18.09 18.26 11.01
C PRO A 27 17.14 17.88 9.86
N GLN A 28 16.31 16.88 10.04
CA GLN A 28 15.43 16.35 8.98
C GLN A 28 14.47 17.42 8.40
N ASP A 29 13.99 18.31 9.23
CA ASP A 29 13.11 19.43 8.85
C ASP A 29 13.78 20.47 7.96
N GLN A 30 15.13 20.51 7.95
CA GLN A 30 15.92 21.42 7.11
C GLN A 30 16.45 20.75 5.83
N GLN A 31 16.24 19.45 5.67
CA GLN A 31 16.70 18.72 4.49
C GLN A 31 15.72 18.90 3.32
N THR A 32 16.26 19.25 2.15
CA THR A 32 15.49 19.36 0.90
C THR A 32 15.62 18.10 0.03
N THR A 33 16.50 17.19 0.39
CA THR A 33 16.77 15.94 -0.34
C THR A 33 15.52 15.08 -0.56
N PRO A 34 14.58 14.91 0.39
CA PRO A 34 13.35 14.14 0.18
C PRO A 34 12.50 14.70 -0.96
N VAL A 35 12.30 16.03 -0.98
CA VAL A 35 11.56 16.72 -2.06
C VAL A 35 12.26 16.53 -3.41
N LYS A 36 13.59 16.64 -3.44
CA LYS A 36 14.37 16.45 -4.66
C LYS A 36 14.34 15.02 -5.17
N LEU A 37 14.30 14.04 -4.28
CA LEU A 37 14.13 12.63 -4.66
C LEU A 37 12.77 12.41 -5.34
N ARG A 38 11.68 12.94 -4.77
CA ARG A 38 10.35 12.88 -5.39
C ARG A 38 10.36 13.50 -6.78
N GLN A 39 10.90 14.73 -6.91
CA GLN A 39 11.02 15.42 -8.21
C GLN A 39 11.86 14.63 -9.22
N ALA A 40 12.91 13.95 -8.77
CA ALA A 40 13.72 13.08 -9.61
C ALA A 40 12.91 11.90 -10.14
N PHE A 41 12.09 11.28 -9.31
CA PHE A 41 11.22 10.20 -9.72
C PHE A 41 10.15 10.65 -10.72
N GLU A 42 9.52 11.82 -10.50
CA GLU A 42 8.60 12.43 -11.46
C GLU A 42 9.29 12.72 -12.82
N GLN A 43 10.51 13.26 -12.79
CA GLN A 43 11.31 13.56 -14.00
C GLN A 43 11.71 12.30 -14.77
N LEU A 44 11.99 11.19 -14.07
CA LEU A 44 12.39 9.92 -14.67
C LEU A 44 11.21 9.16 -15.29
N GLY A 45 9.99 9.52 -14.94
CA GLY A 45 8.77 9.05 -15.59
C GLY A 45 8.06 7.90 -14.89
N PRO A 46 7.07 7.27 -15.58
CA PRO A 46 6.07 6.40 -14.95
C PRO A 46 6.63 5.22 -14.14
N SER A 47 7.66 4.56 -14.61
CA SER A 47 8.31 3.44 -13.91
C SER A 47 8.93 3.89 -12.57
N PHE A 48 9.60 5.05 -12.56
CA PHE A 48 10.17 5.60 -11.32
C PHE A 48 9.10 6.14 -10.38
N VAL A 49 8.02 6.71 -10.90
CA VAL A 49 6.86 7.09 -10.08
C VAL A 49 6.30 5.87 -9.35
N LYS A 50 6.11 4.74 -10.07
CA LYS A 50 5.64 3.50 -9.45
C LYS A 50 6.64 2.93 -8.43
N ILE A 51 7.94 2.94 -8.73
CA ILE A 51 8.99 2.58 -7.79
C ILE A 51 8.90 3.44 -6.52
N GLY A 52 8.73 4.75 -6.66
CA GLY A 52 8.61 5.67 -5.54
C GLY A 52 7.35 5.44 -4.71
N GLN A 53 6.23 5.10 -5.34
CA GLN A 53 4.99 4.73 -4.65
C GLN A 53 5.17 3.47 -3.80
N ILE A 54 5.82 2.43 -4.33
CA ILE A 54 6.13 1.22 -3.54
C ILE A 54 7.11 1.55 -2.41
N LEU A 55 8.13 2.35 -2.66
CA LEU A 55 9.07 2.77 -1.61
C LEU A 55 8.40 3.60 -0.52
N SER A 56 7.35 4.36 -0.82
CA SER A 56 6.58 5.11 0.18
C SER A 56 5.79 4.24 1.15
N THR A 57 5.61 2.96 0.84
CA THR A 57 4.96 2.00 1.75
C THR A 57 5.97 1.23 2.62
N ARG A 58 7.26 1.58 2.56
CA ARG A 58 8.36 0.84 3.18
C ARG A 58 9.07 1.70 4.24
N SER A 59 8.42 1.88 5.40
CA SER A 59 9.00 2.59 6.55
C SER A 59 10.22 1.90 7.16
N ASP A 60 10.40 0.60 6.84
CA ASP A 60 11.59 -0.17 7.16
C ASP A 60 12.84 0.22 6.35
N LEU A 61 12.66 0.85 5.18
CA LEU A 61 13.75 1.15 4.25
C LEU A 61 14.14 2.62 4.21
N LEU A 62 13.20 3.52 4.42
CA LEU A 62 13.39 4.95 4.25
C LEU A 62 12.97 5.73 5.51
N PRO A 63 13.69 6.81 5.86
CA PRO A 63 13.24 7.73 6.88
C PRO A 63 11.89 8.36 6.55
N GLU A 64 11.10 8.68 7.58
CA GLU A 64 9.73 9.22 7.46
C GLU A 64 9.62 10.43 6.51
N ALA A 65 10.61 11.33 6.53
CA ALA A 65 10.62 12.50 5.63
C ALA A 65 10.61 12.11 4.14
N TYR A 66 11.29 11.01 3.78
CA TYR A 66 11.28 10.48 2.40
C TYR A 66 9.97 9.80 2.07
N ILE A 67 9.42 9.00 2.98
CA ILE A 67 8.14 8.34 2.83
C ILE A 67 7.04 9.36 2.58
N ARG A 68 6.95 10.39 3.42
CA ARG A 68 5.99 11.48 3.30
C ARG A 68 6.09 12.26 1.98
N GLU A 69 7.29 12.44 1.44
CA GLU A 69 7.44 13.06 0.13
C GLU A 69 7.10 12.11 -1.00
N LEU A 70 7.53 10.85 -0.94
CA LEU A 70 7.25 9.86 -1.98
C LEU A 70 5.75 9.49 -2.04
N SER A 71 5.02 9.53 -0.91
CA SER A 71 3.57 9.31 -0.90
C SER A 71 2.78 10.37 -1.69
N LYS A 72 3.39 11.54 -1.95
CA LYS A 72 2.79 12.59 -2.81
C LYS A 72 2.95 12.31 -4.31
N LEU A 73 3.66 11.24 -4.70
CA LEU A 73 3.82 10.87 -6.10
C LEU A 73 2.48 10.49 -6.71
N GLN A 74 1.99 11.33 -7.59
CA GLN A 74 0.75 11.07 -8.33
C GLN A 74 1.06 10.52 -9.71
N SER A 75 0.31 9.52 -10.11
CA SER A 75 0.43 8.91 -11.44
C SER A 75 -0.35 9.68 -12.50
N SER A 76 -0.21 11.00 -12.57
CA SER A 76 -0.85 11.79 -13.62
C SER A 76 -0.04 11.68 -14.91
N VAL A 77 -0.36 10.70 -15.73
CA VAL A 77 0.25 10.52 -17.06
C VAL A 77 -0.82 10.84 -18.11
N PRO A 78 -0.47 11.55 -19.20
CA PRO A 78 -1.43 11.78 -20.28
C PRO A 78 -2.10 10.49 -20.72
N PRO A 79 -3.42 10.50 -20.94
CA PRO A 79 -4.13 9.30 -21.35
C PRO A 79 -3.65 8.81 -22.71
N LEU A 80 -3.68 7.49 -22.91
CA LEU A 80 -3.55 6.87 -24.21
C LEU A 80 -4.74 7.32 -25.08
N ASN A 81 -4.50 7.50 -26.35
CA ASN A 81 -5.60 7.76 -27.26
C ASN A 81 -6.43 6.47 -27.51
N LYS A 82 -7.61 6.63 -28.05
CA LYS A 82 -8.55 5.51 -28.26
C LYS A 82 -7.95 4.38 -29.12
N GLU A 83 -7.17 4.71 -30.15
CA GLU A 83 -6.57 3.71 -31.05
C GLU A 83 -5.50 2.89 -30.32
N GLU A 84 -4.68 3.53 -29.49
CA GLU A 84 -3.68 2.87 -28.64
C GLU A 84 -4.35 1.90 -27.65
N VAL A 85 -5.41 2.35 -26.97
CA VAL A 85 -6.18 1.52 -26.05
C VAL A 85 -6.79 0.32 -26.75
N MET A 86 -7.50 0.55 -27.87
CA MET A 86 -8.13 -0.53 -28.62
C MET A 86 -7.11 -1.52 -29.19
N THR A 87 -5.92 -1.04 -29.57
CA THR A 87 -4.83 -1.90 -30.04
C THR A 87 -4.30 -2.76 -28.90
N ALA A 88 -4.07 -2.17 -27.70
CA ALA A 88 -3.62 -2.90 -26.53
C ALA A 88 -4.64 -3.99 -26.12
N ILE A 89 -5.94 -3.67 -26.10
CA ILE A 89 -6.98 -4.65 -25.75
C ILE A 89 -7.02 -5.79 -26.80
N ARG A 90 -6.90 -5.49 -28.10
CA ARG A 90 -6.87 -6.54 -29.16
C ARG A 90 -5.66 -7.45 -29.06
N GLN A 91 -4.54 -6.97 -28.52
CA GLN A 91 -3.36 -7.81 -28.31
C GLN A 91 -3.58 -8.83 -27.18
N GLU A 92 -4.36 -8.43 -26.17
CA GLU A 92 -4.66 -9.29 -25.02
C GLU A 92 -5.87 -10.21 -25.27
N LEU A 93 -6.89 -9.72 -25.96
CA LEU A 93 -8.10 -10.48 -26.27
C LEU A 93 -8.18 -10.73 -27.79
N PRO A 94 -7.91 -11.95 -28.25
CA PRO A 94 -7.89 -12.29 -29.68
C PRO A 94 -9.29 -12.40 -30.30
N THR A 95 -10.34 -11.98 -29.57
CA THR A 95 -11.74 -11.98 -30.00
C THR A 95 -12.13 -10.63 -30.57
N ASP A 96 -13.13 -10.57 -31.44
CA ASP A 96 -13.68 -9.30 -31.90
C ASP A 96 -14.30 -8.57 -30.70
N LEU A 97 -13.73 -7.40 -30.36
CA LEU A 97 -14.15 -6.65 -29.20
C LEU A 97 -15.60 -6.20 -29.27
N SER A 98 -16.18 -6.08 -30.48
CA SER A 98 -17.60 -5.78 -30.69
C SER A 98 -18.53 -6.93 -30.31
N GLU A 99 -18.00 -8.16 -30.24
CA GLU A 99 -18.70 -9.35 -29.77
C GLU A 99 -18.69 -9.49 -28.22
N VAL A 100 -17.87 -8.68 -27.55
CA VAL A 100 -17.70 -8.74 -26.09
C VAL A 100 -18.19 -7.46 -25.43
N PHE A 101 -17.80 -6.30 -25.97
CA PHE A 101 -18.01 -5.01 -25.33
C PHE A 101 -18.84 -4.07 -26.21
N VAL A 102 -19.74 -3.34 -25.58
CA VAL A 102 -20.51 -2.25 -26.17
C VAL A 102 -20.33 -0.97 -25.35
N ASP A 103 -20.59 0.19 -25.97
CA ASP A 103 -20.55 1.48 -25.28
C ASP A 103 -19.21 1.81 -24.61
N PHE A 104 -18.09 1.49 -25.26
CA PHE A 104 -16.75 1.79 -24.75
C PHE A 104 -16.56 3.31 -24.56
N SER A 105 -16.27 3.74 -23.32
CA SER A 105 -16.09 5.16 -22.99
C SER A 105 -14.93 5.77 -23.79
N LYS A 106 -15.16 6.97 -24.35
CA LYS A 106 -14.11 7.71 -25.09
C LYS A 106 -13.02 8.21 -24.15
N GLU A 107 -13.45 8.71 -22.98
CA GLU A 107 -12.58 9.23 -21.94
C GLU A 107 -12.30 8.14 -20.91
N PRO A 108 -11.06 8.03 -20.41
CA PRO A 108 -10.74 7.11 -19.33
C PRO A 108 -11.38 7.56 -18.01
N LEU A 109 -11.75 6.61 -17.17
CA LEU A 109 -12.11 6.87 -15.76
C LEU A 109 -10.88 7.28 -14.96
N ALA A 110 -9.74 6.64 -15.25
CA ALA A 110 -8.46 6.93 -14.60
C ALA A 110 -7.31 6.65 -15.56
N SER A 111 -6.23 7.41 -15.41
CA SER A 111 -5.01 7.25 -16.19
C SER A 111 -3.81 7.28 -15.28
N GLY A 112 -3.33 6.09 -14.90
CA GLY A 112 -2.17 5.89 -14.05
C GLY A 112 -0.85 5.76 -14.80
N SER A 113 0.23 5.59 -14.04
CA SER A 113 1.59 5.41 -14.57
C SER A 113 1.74 4.09 -15.36
N VAL A 114 1.08 3.05 -14.90
CA VAL A 114 1.18 1.68 -15.44
C VAL A 114 0.01 1.32 -16.35
N ALA A 115 -1.19 1.78 -16.02
CA ALA A 115 -2.42 1.35 -16.65
C ALA A 115 -3.42 2.50 -16.84
N GLN A 116 -4.40 2.27 -17.68
CA GLN A 116 -5.53 3.15 -17.91
C GLN A 116 -6.84 2.38 -17.75
N THR A 117 -7.83 3.00 -17.14
CA THR A 117 -9.13 2.39 -16.81
C THR A 117 -10.23 3.01 -17.64
N HIS A 118 -11.05 2.18 -18.28
CA HIS A 118 -12.20 2.59 -19.06
C HIS A 118 -13.47 1.89 -18.61
N ARG A 119 -14.58 2.62 -18.67
CA ARG A 119 -15.92 2.04 -18.48
C ARG A 119 -16.46 1.55 -19.81
N THR A 120 -17.08 0.38 -19.77
CA THR A 120 -17.78 -0.21 -20.89
C THR A 120 -18.94 -1.09 -20.40
N ARG A 121 -19.62 -1.78 -21.29
CA ARG A 121 -20.66 -2.74 -20.97
C ARG A 121 -20.41 -4.03 -21.73
N LEU A 122 -20.61 -5.17 -21.07
CA LEU A 122 -20.63 -6.47 -21.76
C LEU A 122 -21.88 -6.60 -22.62
N LEU A 123 -21.83 -7.43 -23.66
CA LEU A 123 -23.04 -7.76 -24.45
C LEU A 123 -24.17 -8.34 -23.60
N SER A 124 -23.84 -9.02 -22.51
CA SER A 124 -24.79 -9.53 -21.51
C SER A 124 -25.48 -8.42 -20.69
N GLY A 125 -25.05 -7.15 -20.85
CA GLY A 125 -25.67 -5.97 -20.22
C GLY A 125 -24.99 -5.49 -18.96
N GLN A 126 -24.05 -6.22 -18.36
CA GLN A 126 -23.31 -5.81 -17.17
C GLN A 126 -22.40 -4.61 -17.48
N GLU A 127 -22.42 -3.62 -16.58
CA GLU A 127 -21.46 -2.53 -16.62
C GLU A 127 -20.15 -2.96 -16.00
N VAL A 128 -19.07 -2.76 -16.74
CA VAL A 128 -17.72 -3.20 -16.34
C VAL A 128 -16.70 -2.08 -16.54
N ILE A 129 -15.59 -2.20 -15.85
CA ILE A 129 -14.37 -1.45 -16.16
C ILE A 129 -13.31 -2.38 -16.73
N ILE A 130 -12.51 -1.83 -17.61
CA ILE A 130 -11.32 -2.47 -18.16
C ILE A 130 -10.12 -1.67 -17.68
N LYS A 131 -9.23 -2.30 -16.91
CA LYS A 131 -7.90 -1.76 -16.64
C LYS A 131 -6.96 -2.39 -17.67
N ILE A 132 -6.36 -1.58 -18.52
CA ILE A 132 -5.39 -2.03 -19.54
C ILE A 132 -4.04 -1.42 -19.30
N GLN A 133 -2.99 -2.22 -19.30
CA GLN A 133 -1.63 -1.74 -19.15
C GLN A 133 -1.21 -0.90 -20.35
N ARG A 134 -0.35 0.07 -20.07
CA ARG A 134 0.29 0.86 -21.13
C ARG A 134 1.23 -0.03 -21.94
N PRO A 135 1.15 -0.01 -23.28
CA PRO A 135 2.02 -0.84 -24.11
C PRO A 135 3.49 -0.67 -23.76
N GLY A 136 4.18 -1.79 -23.53
CA GLY A 136 5.61 -1.85 -23.25
C GLY A 136 6.04 -1.34 -21.86
N ILE A 137 5.11 -1.04 -20.95
CA ILE A 137 5.44 -0.54 -19.60
C ILE A 137 6.20 -1.58 -18.77
N ASP A 138 5.90 -2.85 -18.96
CA ASP A 138 6.54 -3.96 -18.25
C ASP A 138 8.02 -4.07 -18.61
N ASP A 139 8.40 -3.90 -19.88
CA ASP A 139 9.79 -3.87 -20.33
C ASP A 139 10.52 -2.66 -19.78
N ILE A 140 9.89 -1.48 -19.80
CA ILE A 140 10.46 -0.25 -19.27
C ILE A 140 10.72 -0.40 -17.74
N VAL A 141 9.77 -0.92 -16.99
CA VAL A 141 9.91 -1.14 -15.55
C VAL A 141 11.04 -2.15 -15.25
N LYS A 142 11.08 -3.27 -16.00
CA LYS A 142 12.14 -4.27 -15.86
C LYS A 142 13.53 -3.70 -16.18
N GLU A 143 13.66 -2.89 -17.24
CA GLU A 143 14.92 -2.24 -17.59
C GLU A 143 15.34 -1.22 -16.51
N ASP A 144 14.41 -0.37 -16.04
CA ASP A 144 14.70 0.67 -15.06
C ASP A 144 15.10 0.10 -13.69
N ILE A 145 14.42 -0.97 -13.21
CA ILE A 145 14.81 -1.61 -11.94
C ILE A 145 16.16 -2.32 -12.05
N GLN A 146 16.45 -2.99 -13.18
CA GLN A 146 17.77 -3.56 -13.41
C GLN A 146 18.86 -2.49 -13.45
N LEU A 147 18.55 -1.32 -13.98
CA LEU A 147 19.46 -0.19 -14.00
C LEU A 147 19.75 0.30 -12.57
N LEU A 148 18.71 0.44 -11.73
CA LEU A 148 18.88 0.79 -10.31
C LEU A 148 19.75 -0.21 -9.56
N ILE A 149 19.50 -1.52 -9.74
CA ILE A 149 20.30 -2.58 -9.13
C ILE A 149 21.78 -2.48 -9.56
N LYS A 150 22.04 -2.23 -10.84
CA LYS A 150 23.42 -2.04 -11.34
C LYS A 150 24.08 -0.79 -10.73
N LEU A 151 23.34 0.31 -10.60
CA LEU A 151 23.86 1.54 -10.00
C LEU A 151 24.15 1.39 -8.51
N ALA A 152 23.26 0.71 -7.78
CA ALA A 152 23.42 0.45 -6.35
C ALA A 152 24.70 -0.32 -6.00
N ARG A 153 25.17 -1.21 -6.89
CA ARG A 153 26.44 -1.94 -6.72
C ARG A 153 27.68 -1.03 -6.67
N HIS A 154 27.58 0.19 -7.17
CA HIS A 154 28.67 1.17 -7.20
C HIS A 154 28.59 2.16 -6.04
N ILE A 155 27.55 2.10 -5.21
CA ILE A 155 27.45 2.96 -4.02
C ILE A 155 28.37 2.39 -2.94
N PRO A 156 29.32 3.18 -2.41
CA PRO A 156 30.23 2.71 -1.38
C PRO A 156 29.51 2.27 -0.11
N LYS A 157 29.87 1.12 0.46
CA LYS A 157 29.19 0.52 1.63
C LYS A 157 29.09 1.46 2.85
N HIS A 158 30.02 2.39 3.01
CA HIS A 158 29.98 3.35 4.12
C HIS A 158 28.86 4.41 4.01
N PHE A 159 28.21 4.54 2.84
CA PHE A 159 27.01 5.36 2.67
C PHE A 159 25.70 4.62 3.03
N ILE A 160 25.78 3.29 3.21
CA ILE A 160 24.64 2.39 3.33
C ILE A 160 24.84 1.52 4.57
N SER A 161 25.11 2.11 5.72
CA SER A 161 25.55 1.36 6.91
C SER A 161 24.42 0.59 7.63
N MET A 162 23.15 0.75 7.25
CA MET A 162 22.01 0.16 7.96
C MET A 162 21.11 -0.77 7.13
N VAL A 163 21.22 -0.75 5.79
CA VAL A 163 20.30 -1.51 4.91
C VAL A 163 21.08 -2.15 3.78
N ASP A 164 20.82 -3.43 3.49
CA ASP A 164 21.31 -4.05 2.26
C ASP A 164 20.49 -3.57 1.06
N VAL A 165 20.99 -2.52 0.39
CA VAL A 165 20.31 -1.91 -0.76
C VAL A 165 20.10 -2.92 -1.90
N GLN A 166 20.95 -3.94 -2.02
CA GLN A 166 20.75 -4.97 -3.05
C GLN A 166 19.54 -5.84 -2.72
N GLU A 167 19.40 -6.26 -1.48
CA GLU A 167 18.25 -7.01 -1.00
C GLU A 167 16.96 -6.19 -1.18
N VAL A 168 16.99 -4.91 -0.80
CA VAL A 168 15.87 -3.97 -0.98
C VAL A 168 15.46 -3.86 -2.44
N LEU A 169 16.40 -3.67 -3.35
CA LEU A 169 16.10 -3.52 -4.77
C LEU A 169 15.63 -4.84 -5.41
N GLU A 170 16.10 -5.99 -4.94
CA GLU A 170 15.57 -7.29 -5.38
C GLU A 170 14.13 -7.51 -4.88
N ASN A 171 13.84 -7.21 -3.63
CA ASN A 171 12.49 -7.25 -3.08
C ASN A 171 11.54 -6.29 -3.82
N LEU A 172 12.03 -5.08 -4.13
CA LEU A 172 11.30 -4.10 -4.93
C LEU A 172 11.04 -4.63 -6.36
N ARG A 173 12.01 -5.30 -6.97
CA ARG A 173 11.86 -5.93 -8.28
C ARG A 173 10.76 -6.98 -8.26
N GLU A 174 10.75 -7.85 -7.27
CA GLU A 174 9.72 -8.89 -7.13
C GLU A 174 8.32 -8.28 -6.94
N THR A 175 8.22 -7.25 -6.12
CA THR A 175 6.96 -6.53 -5.89
C THR A 175 6.46 -5.89 -7.18
N LEU A 176 7.33 -5.18 -7.92
CA LEU A 176 6.98 -4.56 -9.19
C LEU A 176 6.52 -5.58 -10.24
N ILE A 177 7.22 -6.72 -10.35
CA ILE A 177 6.84 -7.78 -11.29
C ILE A 177 5.46 -8.36 -10.94
N LYS A 178 5.17 -8.54 -9.64
CA LYS A 178 3.86 -9.01 -9.19
C LYS A 178 2.75 -8.01 -9.53
N GLU A 179 2.98 -6.71 -9.32
CA GLU A 179 2.00 -5.66 -9.64
C GLU A 179 1.77 -5.46 -11.15
N LEU A 180 2.74 -5.84 -11.97
CA LEU A 180 2.58 -5.79 -13.44
C LEU A 180 1.74 -6.94 -14.00
N ASP A 181 1.40 -7.94 -13.23
CA ASP A 181 0.54 -9.04 -13.66
C ASP A 181 -0.84 -8.91 -13.00
N PHE A 182 -1.83 -8.43 -13.74
CA PHE A 182 -3.20 -8.22 -13.23
C PHE A 182 -3.91 -9.48 -12.77
N ARG A 183 -3.40 -10.66 -13.11
CA ARG A 183 -3.94 -11.92 -12.56
C ARG A 183 -3.71 -11.98 -11.05
N ASN A 184 -2.65 -11.34 -10.51
CA ASN A 184 -2.42 -11.25 -9.08
C ASN A 184 -3.48 -10.37 -8.40
N GLU A 185 -3.86 -9.24 -9.02
CA GLU A 185 -4.96 -8.40 -8.53
C GLU A 185 -6.28 -9.16 -8.56
N ALA A 186 -6.58 -9.85 -9.64
CA ALA A 186 -7.78 -10.68 -9.78
C ALA A 186 -7.86 -11.78 -8.70
N GLU A 187 -6.76 -12.48 -8.43
CA GLU A 187 -6.71 -13.49 -7.38
C GLU A 187 -6.86 -12.87 -5.98
N ALA A 188 -6.26 -11.70 -5.74
CA ALA A 188 -6.42 -10.96 -4.50
C ALA A 188 -7.89 -10.58 -4.25
N MET A 189 -8.59 -10.08 -5.27
CA MET A 189 -10.02 -9.76 -5.21
C MET A 189 -10.87 -10.98 -4.87
N LYS A 190 -10.63 -12.10 -5.54
CA LYS A 190 -11.35 -13.37 -5.31
C LYS A 190 -11.10 -13.89 -3.89
N ARG A 191 -9.86 -13.89 -3.43
CA ARG A 191 -9.49 -14.32 -2.06
C ARG A 191 -10.13 -13.42 -1.01
N PHE A 192 -10.07 -12.11 -1.20
CA PHE A 192 -10.67 -11.14 -0.28
C PHE A 192 -12.19 -11.30 -0.23
N ARG A 193 -12.85 -11.47 -1.38
CA ARG A 193 -14.29 -11.77 -1.46
C ARG A 193 -14.64 -13.07 -0.71
N ALA A 194 -13.86 -14.12 -0.90
CA ALA A 194 -14.08 -15.41 -0.24
C ALA A 194 -13.98 -15.29 1.30
N ASN A 195 -12.97 -14.59 1.80
CA ASN A 195 -12.79 -14.33 3.23
C ASN A 195 -13.96 -13.52 3.82
N ASN A 196 -14.52 -12.59 3.04
CA ASN A 196 -15.57 -11.68 3.48
C ASN A 196 -16.99 -12.09 3.06
N LYS A 197 -17.20 -13.30 2.53
CA LYS A 197 -18.50 -13.78 2.03
C LYS A 197 -19.67 -13.61 3.02
N ARG A 198 -19.39 -13.65 4.33
CA ARG A 198 -20.39 -13.52 5.40
C ARG A 198 -20.50 -12.10 5.97
N VAL A 199 -19.68 -11.17 5.50
CA VAL A 199 -19.66 -9.78 5.95
C VAL A 199 -20.58 -8.97 5.03
N VAL A 200 -21.79 -8.72 5.49
CA VAL A 200 -22.88 -8.13 4.67
C VAL A 200 -22.53 -6.70 4.22
N CYS A 201 -21.77 -5.96 5.03
CA CYS A 201 -21.42 -4.56 4.78
C CYS A 201 -20.20 -4.37 3.85
N LEU A 202 -19.55 -5.45 3.39
CA LEU A 202 -18.44 -5.37 2.45
C LEU A 202 -18.82 -5.84 1.05
N GLY A 203 -18.26 -5.17 0.05
CA GLY A 203 -18.36 -5.53 -1.36
C GLY A 203 -16.96 -5.59 -2.02
N VAL A 204 -16.88 -6.42 -3.06
CA VAL A 204 -15.72 -6.53 -3.95
C VAL A 204 -16.26 -6.63 -5.36
N PRO A 205 -15.76 -5.87 -6.33
CA PRO A 205 -16.19 -5.97 -7.72
C PRO A 205 -16.03 -7.40 -8.25
N GLU A 206 -16.96 -7.88 -9.04
CA GLU A 206 -16.82 -9.18 -9.71
C GLU A 206 -15.72 -9.12 -10.76
N VAL A 207 -14.85 -10.13 -10.80
CA VAL A 207 -13.80 -10.27 -11.81
C VAL A 207 -14.29 -11.23 -12.89
N TYR A 208 -14.12 -10.83 -14.14
CA TYR A 208 -14.44 -11.65 -15.32
C TYR A 208 -13.17 -12.34 -15.79
N ASP A 209 -12.94 -13.56 -15.26
CA ASP A 209 -11.72 -14.34 -15.50
C ASP A 209 -11.47 -14.63 -16.98
N GLU A 210 -12.54 -14.83 -17.75
CA GLU A 210 -12.47 -15.09 -19.19
C GLU A 210 -11.85 -13.93 -20.01
N PHE A 211 -11.84 -12.72 -19.44
CA PHE A 211 -11.26 -11.52 -20.04
C PHE A 211 -10.04 -11.02 -19.30
N THR A 212 -9.56 -11.75 -18.28
CA THR A 212 -8.40 -11.33 -17.48
C THR A 212 -7.12 -11.99 -17.99
N THR A 213 -6.12 -11.16 -18.29
CA THR A 213 -4.79 -11.54 -18.75
C THR A 213 -3.72 -10.89 -17.88
N PRO A 214 -2.42 -11.16 -18.10
CA PRO A 214 -1.39 -10.41 -17.36
C PRO A 214 -1.48 -8.90 -17.50
N HIS A 215 -1.96 -8.38 -18.64
CA HIS A 215 -1.93 -6.94 -18.93
C HIS A 215 -3.32 -6.31 -19.04
N LEU A 216 -4.36 -7.09 -18.78
CA LEU A 216 -5.74 -6.61 -18.83
C LEU A 216 -6.58 -7.29 -17.75
N ILE A 217 -7.35 -6.51 -16.98
CA ILE A 217 -8.37 -7.04 -16.07
C ILE A 217 -9.72 -6.39 -16.39
N VAL A 218 -10.77 -7.22 -16.38
CA VAL A 218 -12.15 -6.79 -16.52
C VAL A 218 -12.88 -7.09 -15.21
N GLU A 219 -13.49 -6.07 -14.63
CA GLU A 219 -14.19 -6.17 -13.36
C GLU A 219 -15.51 -5.37 -13.37
N GLU A 220 -16.41 -5.70 -12.46
CA GLU A 220 -17.70 -5.00 -12.27
C GLU A 220 -17.47 -3.50 -12.05
N TYR A 221 -18.24 -2.66 -12.76
CA TYR A 221 -18.29 -1.24 -12.46
C TYR A 221 -19.16 -0.99 -11.23
N ILE A 222 -18.55 -0.46 -10.19
CA ILE A 222 -19.28 -0.07 -8.97
C ILE A 222 -19.68 1.40 -9.08
N ASN A 223 -20.96 1.64 -9.33
CA ASN A 223 -21.51 2.99 -9.30
C ASN A 223 -21.78 3.41 -7.83
N GLY A 224 -20.70 3.69 -7.11
CA GLY A 224 -20.72 4.07 -5.70
C GLY A 224 -20.20 5.48 -5.47
N ILE A 225 -20.42 6.01 -4.27
CA ILE A 225 -19.91 7.31 -3.83
C ILE A 225 -18.53 7.08 -3.20
N PRO A 226 -17.46 7.74 -3.68
CA PRO A 226 -16.15 7.66 -3.04
C PRO A 226 -16.19 8.09 -1.58
N LEU A 227 -15.45 7.38 -0.73
CA LEU A 227 -15.52 7.59 0.71
C LEU A 227 -15.04 8.99 1.15
N ASN A 228 -14.19 9.64 0.35
CA ASN A 228 -13.74 11.02 0.56
C ASN A 228 -14.76 12.10 0.09
N HIS A 229 -15.92 11.70 -0.44
CA HIS A 229 -16.98 12.64 -0.86
C HIS A 229 -18.06 12.75 0.23
N TYR A 230 -17.69 13.22 1.41
CA TYR A 230 -18.53 13.24 2.64
C TYR A 230 -19.90 13.91 2.44
N SER A 231 -19.95 15.06 1.77
CA SER A 231 -21.22 15.75 1.47
C SER A 231 -22.17 14.91 0.64
N GLN A 232 -21.66 14.20 -0.38
CA GLN A 232 -22.48 13.33 -1.22
C GLN A 232 -22.98 12.10 -0.43
N LEU A 233 -22.17 11.55 0.47
CA LEU A 233 -22.58 10.45 1.36
C LEU A 233 -23.74 10.90 2.28
N LEU A 234 -23.63 12.07 2.90
CA LEU A 234 -24.66 12.64 3.75
C LEU A 234 -25.95 12.96 2.96
N GLU A 235 -25.83 13.56 1.77
CA GLU A 235 -26.95 13.85 0.88
C GLU A 235 -27.68 12.58 0.42
N ALA A 236 -26.94 11.49 0.23
CA ALA A 236 -27.48 10.16 -0.09
C ALA A 236 -28.08 9.43 1.14
N GLY A 237 -28.03 10.05 2.33
CA GLY A 237 -28.65 9.53 3.55
C GLY A 237 -27.78 8.50 4.29
N TYR A 238 -26.48 8.41 4.00
CA TYR A 238 -25.58 7.53 4.75
C TYR A 238 -25.20 8.15 6.10
N ASP A 239 -25.19 7.31 7.13
CA ASP A 239 -24.65 7.65 8.44
C ASP A 239 -23.12 7.39 8.41
N LEU A 240 -22.33 8.46 8.48
CA LEU A 240 -20.88 8.37 8.42
C LEU A 240 -20.30 7.59 9.61
N GLU A 241 -20.92 7.71 10.79
CA GLU A 241 -20.51 6.98 11.99
C GLU A 241 -20.68 5.47 11.79
N ASP A 242 -21.83 5.05 11.24
CA ASP A 242 -22.09 3.63 10.91
C ASP A 242 -21.11 3.11 9.84
N VAL A 243 -20.82 3.92 8.81
CA VAL A 243 -19.82 3.57 7.77
C VAL A 243 -18.43 3.41 8.38
N GLY A 244 -18.00 4.35 9.23
CA GLY A 244 -16.69 4.29 9.91
C GLY A 244 -16.56 3.06 10.80
N LYS A 245 -17.58 2.74 11.59
CA LYS A 245 -17.64 1.52 12.43
C LYS A 245 -17.50 0.25 11.59
N LYS A 246 -18.28 0.13 10.52
CA LYS A 246 -18.26 -1.03 9.62
C LYS A 246 -16.87 -1.21 8.98
N LEU A 247 -16.26 -0.12 8.55
CA LEU A 247 -14.91 -0.14 7.98
C LEU A 247 -13.88 -0.63 8.99
N MET A 248 -13.86 -0.05 10.19
CA MET A 248 -12.92 -0.41 11.26
C MET A 248 -13.08 -1.87 11.68
N LEU A 249 -14.31 -2.32 11.98
CA LEU A 249 -14.58 -3.72 12.36
C LEU A 249 -14.16 -4.70 11.26
N SER A 250 -14.39 -4.32 10.00
CA SER A 250 -13.97 -5.15 8.88
C SER A 250 -12.45 -5.27 8.79
N PHE A 251 -11.72 -4.17 9.06
CA PHE A 251 -10.27 -4.15 9.06
C PHE A 251 -9.68 -5.00 10.20
N ILE A 252 -10.21 -4.86 11.40
CA ILE A 252 -9.84 -5.69 12.56
C ILE A 252 -10.01 -7.18 12.21
N LYS A 253 -11.14 -7.55 11.59
CA LYS A 253 -11.37 -8.93 11.14
C LYS A 253 -10.34 -9.37 10.11
N GLN A 254 -10.05 -8.54 9.10
CA GLN A 254 -9.07 -8.85 8.06
C GLN A 254 -7.69 -9.15 8.65
N VAL A 255 -7.24 -8.35 9.62
CA VAL A 255 -5.94 -8.48 10.28
C VAL A 255 -5.91 -9.68 11.23
N PHE A 256 -6.76 -9.68 12.23
CA PHE A 256 -6.65 -10.62 13.37
C PHE A 256 -7.32 -11.97 13.12
N LYS A 257 -8.35 -12.03 12.28
CA LYS A 257 -9.06 -13.28 11.99
C LYS A 257 -8.61 -13.91 10.68
N ASP A 258 -8.59 -13.14 9.59
CA ASP A 258 -8.29 -13.68 8.27
C ASP A 258 -6.77 -13.73 8.02
N GLY A 259 -5.99 -12.83 8.61
CA GLY A 259 -4.56 -12.66 8.32
C GLY A 259 -4.30 -12.20 6.88
N TYR A 260 -5.34 -11.67 6.22
CA TYR A 260 -5.28 -11.16 4.86
C TYR A 260 -6.08 -9.87 4.77
N PHE A 261 -5.40 -8.76 4.58
CA PHE A 261 -5.98 -7.44 4.70
C PHE A 261 -5.59 -6.52 3.53
N HIS A 262 -6.43 -5.53 3.29
CA HIS A 262 -6.15 -4.51 2.29
C HIS A 262 -5.01 -3.60 2.77
N GLY A 263 -3.94 -3.50 1.99
CA GLY A 263 -2.73 -2.78 2.38
C GLY A 263 -2.71 -1.30 2.01
N ASP A 264 -3.70 -0.83 1.25
CA ASP A 264 -3.82 0.57 0.81
C ASP A 264 -5.30 1.01 0.81
N PRO A 265 -5.98 1.02 1.99
CA PRO A 265 -7.41 1.34 2.09
C PRO A 265 -7.66 2.86 2.03
N HIS A 266 -6.96 3.53 1.12
CA HIS A 266 -7.14 4.97 0.89
C HIS A 266 -8.61 5.29 0.55
N PRO A 267 -9.19 6.39 1.03
CA PRO A 267 -10.59 6.74 0.78
C PRO A 267 -11.01 6.77 -0.70
N GLY A 268 -10.06 7.00 -1.61
CA GLY A 268 -10.28 6.94 -3.06
C GLY A 268 -10.45 5.51 -3.61
N ASN A 269 -9.99 4.49 -2.87
CA ASN A 269 -10.12 3.07 -3.20
C ASN A 269 -11.35 2.42 -2.55
N LEU A 270 -12.17 3.24 -1.87
CA LEU A 270 -13.36 2.80 -1.14
C LEU A 270 -14.60 3.51 -1.68
N LEU A 271 -15.59 2.75 -2.12
CA LEU A 271 -16.89 3.27 -2.59
C LEU A 271 -18.02 2.79 -1.69
N VAL A 272 -18.99 3.66 -1.41
CA VAL A 272 -20.20 3.27 -0.70
C VAL A 272 -21.35 3.15 -1.71
N ARG A 273 -22.02 1.97 -1.73
CA ARG A 273 -23.18 1.68 -2.55
C ARG A 273 -24.12 0.72 -1.82
N ASP A 274 -25.38 1.03 -1.77
CA ASP A 274 -26.44 0.18 -1.18
C ASP A 274 -26.11 -0.30 0.25
N GLY A 275 -25.52 0.58 1.08
CA GLY A 275 -25.10 0.29 2.46
C GLY A 275 -23.88 -0.60 2.61
N LYS A 276 -23.17 -0.89 1.51
CA LYS A 276 -21.92 -1.66 1.51
C LYS A 276 -20.74 -0.76 1.15
N ILE A 277 -19.59 -1.09 1.73
CA ILE A 277 -18.29 -0.50 1.41
C ILE A 277 -17.59 -1.43 0.42
N TYR A 278 -17.33 -0.95 -0.78
CA TYR A 278 -16.62 -1.66 -1.84
C TYR A 278 -15.16 -1.24 -1.85
N PHE A 279 -14.27 -2.22 -1.81
CA PHE A 279 -12.84 -2.05 -2.12
C PHE A 279 -12.66 -2.25 -3.62
N ILE A 280 -11.96 -1.34 -4.30
CA ILE A 280 -11.86 -1.32 -5.78
C ILE A 280 -10.45 -1.35 -6.35
N ASP A 281 -9.41 -1.38 -5.51
CA ASP A 281 -8.01 -1.52 -5.93
C ASP A 281 -7.33 -2.54 -5.02
N PHE A 282 -6.84 -3.63 -5.57
CA PHE A 282 -6.24 -4.74 -4.83
C PHE A 282 -4.76 -4.93 -5.15
N GLY A 283 -4.10 -3.88 -5.63
CA GLY A 283 -2.68 -3.91 -5.98
C GLY A 283 -1.76 -4.16 -4.78
N ILE A 284 -2.14 -3.71 -3.58
CA ILE A 284 -1.35 -3.90 -2.36
C ILE A 284 -2.18 -4.63 -1.32
N MET A 285 -1.80 -5.87 -1.02
CA MET A 285 -2.41 -6.69 0.03
C MET A 285 -1.38 -7.07 1.09
N GLY A 286 -1.80 -7.05 2.34
CA GLY A 286 -1.02 -7.58 3.46
C GLY A 286 -1.41 -9.03 3.75
N GLU A 287 -0.41 -9.87 4.04
CA GLU A 287 -0.62 -11.26 4.43
C GLU A 287 0.20 -11.59 5.67
N LEU A 288 -0.48 -11.96 6.74
CA LEU A 288 0.11 -12.38 8.00
C LEU A 288 0.09 -13.90 8.08
N GLU A 289 1.25 -14.51 8.10
CA GLU A 289 1.37 -15.92 8.40
C GLU A 289 0.76 -16.24 9.77
N VAL A 290 0.34 -17.50 9.98
CA VAL A 290 -0.32 -17.93 11.22
C VAL A 290 0.53 -17.59 12.45
N GLY A 291 1.84 -17.81 12.39
CA GLY A 291 2.76 -17.47 13.47
C GLY A 291 2.79 -15.96 13.79
N MET A 292 2.91 -15.13 12.76
CA MET A 292 2.93 -13.67 12.92
C MET A 292 1.60 -13.14 13.47
N ARG A 293 0.48 -13.67 12.99
CA ARG A 293 -0.85 -13.31 13.51
C ARG A 293 -1.00 -13.68 14.99
N SER A 294 -0.52 -14.87 15.38
CA SER A 294 -0.50 -15.26 16.80
C SER A 294 0.32 -14.29 17.64
N SER A 295 1.51 -13.92 17.16
CA SER A 295 2.38 -13.01 17.88
C SER A 295 1.83 -11.58 17.97
N LEU A 296 1.07 -11.11 16.96
CA LEU A 296 0.35 -9.83 17.07
C LEU A 296 -0.75 -9.89 18.12
N ASN A 297 -1.46 -11.02 18.25
CA ASN A 297 -2.42 -11.22 19.34
C ASN A 297 -1.71 -11.23 20.71
N ASP A 298 -0.53 -11.89 20.79
CA ASP A 298 0.27 -11.92 22.02
C ASP A 298 0.78 -10.53 22.39
N ILE A 299 1.15 -9.69 21.40
CA ILE A 299 1.50 -8.27 21.59
C ILE A 299 0.32 -7.52 22.20
N LEU A 300 -0.89 -7.63 21.63
CA LEU A 300 -2.08 -6.95 22.16
C LEU A 300 -2.43 -7.43 23.58
N TYR A 301 -2.36 -8.74 23.83
CA TYR A 301 -2.60 -9.31 25.15
C TYR A 301 -1.59 -8.80 26.18
N SER A 302 -0.29 -8.86 25.85
CA SER A 302 0.79 -8.39 26.73
C SER A 302 0.71 -6.89 26.97
N PHE A 303 0.30 -6.12 25.95
CA PHE A 303 0.04 -4.69 26.07
C PHE A 303 -1.08 -4.40 27.10
N THR A 304 -2.21 -5.08 26.98
CA THR A 304 -3.34 -4.89 27.92
C THR A 304 -3.03 -5.37 29.32
N ALA A 305 -2.21 -6.42 29.45
CA ALA A 305 -1.77 -6.99 30.71
C ALA A 305 -0.57 -6.23 31.32
N GLN A 306 0.02 -5.25 30.61
CA GLN A 306 1.28 -4.58 30.99
C GLN A 306 2.43 -5.60 31.23
N ASP A 307 2.44 -6.69 30.46
CA ASP A 307 3.40 -7.79 30.57
C ASP A 307 4.63 -7.50 29.68
N VAL A 308 5.70 -6.98 30.29
CA VAL A 308 6.95 -6.65 29.61
C VAL A 308 7.61 -7.91 29.02
N ASP A 309 7.60 -9.02 29.74
CA ASP A 309 8.26 -10.26 29.31
C ASP A 309 7.51 -10.90 28.12
N GLY A 310 6.17 -10.96 28.20
CA GLY A 310 5.31 -11.45 27.13
C GLY A 310 5.47 -10.59 25.87
N MET A 311 5.44 -9.26 26.02
CA MET A 311 5.61 -8.31 24.95
C MET A 311 6.98 -8.45 24.27
N THR A 312 8.05 -8.54 25.04
CA THR A 312 9.42 -8.73 24.52
C THR A 312 9.55 -10.02 23.71
N LYS A 313 8.98 -11.12 24.19
CA LYS A 313 8.97 -12.40 23.46
C LYS A 313 8.17 -12.31 22.15
N ALA A 314 7.00 -11.70 22.19
CA ALA A 314 6.16 -11.53 21.01
C ALA A 314 6.84 -10.65 19.94
N ILE A 315 7.49 -9.55 20.35
CA ILE A 315 8.31 -8.70 19.45
C ILE A 315 9.40 -9.52 18.77
N LEU A 316 10.17 -10.31 19.53
CA LEU A 316 11.25 -11.11 18.97
C LEU A 316 10.76 -12.18 17.99
N SER A 317 9.52 -12.64 18.12
CA SER A 317 8.95 -13.64 17.22
C SER A 317 8.52 -13.08 15.85
N ILE A 318 8.32 -11.77 15.72
CA ILE A 318 7.92 -11.10 14.46
C ILE A 318 9.03 -10.27 13.82
N THR A 319 10.22 -10.25 14.45
CA THR A 319 11.36 -9.46 13.97
C THR A 319 12.57 -10.37 13.69
N GLN A 320 13.43 -9.91 12.80
CA GLN A 320 14.75 -10.48 12.59
C GLN A 320 15.81 -9.63 13.29
N PHE A 321 16.81 -10.25 13.86
CA PHE A 321 17.90 -9.57 14.57
C PHE A 321 19.23 -10.28 14.38
N ASP A 322 20.30 -9.52 14.44
CA ASP A 322 21.66 -10.03 14.35
C ASP A 322 22.17 -10.49 15.74
N ASN A 323 23.30 -11.20 15.76
CA ASN A 323 23.93 -11.78 16.98
C ASN A 323 24.34 -10.75 18.07
N GLY A 324 24.05 -9.45 17.88
CA GLY A 324 24.36 -8.38 18.81
C GLY A 324 23.20 -7.89 19.67
N LEU A 325 22.04 -8.54 19.61
CA LEU A 325 20.85 -8.12 20.37
C LEU A 325 21.11 -8.14 21.88
N ASN A 326 20.88 -7.01 22.56
CA ASN A 326 20.89 -6.91 24.01
C ASN A 326 19.46 -7.01 24.54
N SER A 327 19.04 -8.21 24.94
CA SER A 327 17.68 -8.47 25.44
C SER A 327 17.32 -7.62 26.66
N ALA A 328 18.29 -7.24 27.53
CA ALA A 328 18.02 -6.40 28.67
C ALA A 328 17.65 -4.94 28.26
N VAL A 329 18.33 -4.41 27.23
CA VAL A 329 18.02 -3.09 26.67
C VAL A 329 16.67 -3.12 25.98
N LEU A 330 16.38 -4.17 25.21
CA LEU A 330 15.06 -4.33 24.59
C LEU A 330 13.94 -4.36 25.62
N SER A 331 14.06 -5.15 26.68
CA SER A 331 13.07 -5.21 27.76
C SER A 331 12.87 -3.85 28.46
N GLN A 332 13.94 -3.07 28.66
CA GLN A 332 13.82 -1.72 29.21
C GLN A 332 13.09 -0.75 28.27
N ASP A 333 13.33 -0.85 26.96
CA ASP A 333 12.62 0.01 26.00
C ASP A 333 11.15 -0.39 25.86
N VAL A 334 10.83 -1.70 25.93
CA VAL A 334 9.45 -2.21 26.03
C VAL A 334 8.76 -1.72 27.29
N GLU A 335 9.43 -1.80 28.45
CA GLU A 335 8.90 -1.29 29.73
C GLU A 335 8.59 0.22 29.66
N LYS A 336 9.49 1.02 29.07
CA LYS A 336 9.26 2.46 28.87
C LYS A 336 8.10 2.72 27.91
N MET A 337 7.96 1.92 26.85
CA MET A 337 6.85 2.02 25.93
C MET A 337 5.53 1.70 26.63
N LEU A 338 5.42 0.58 27.33
CA LEU A 338 4.23 0.21 28.10
C LEU A 338 3.90 1.24 29.17
N GLY A 339 4.91 1.80 29.86
CA GLY A 339 4.75 2.83 30.87
C GLY A 339 4.06 4.11 30.37
N ARG A 340 4.20 4.46 29.10
CA ARG A 340 3.49 5.61 28.50
C ARG A 340 1.97 5.41 28.44
N TYR A 341 1.54 4.17 28.36
CA TYR A 341 0.12 3.80 28.29
C TYR A 341 -0.44 3.35 29.64
N SER A 342 0.37 3.38 30.70
CA SER A 342 -0.08 3.01 32.05
C SER A 342 -1.12 4.03 32.57
N GLY A 343 -2.32 3.55 32.86
CA GLY A 343 -3.44 4.41 33.32
C GLY A 343 -4.18 5.17 32.20
N VAL A 344 -3.80 4.97 30.94
CA VAL A 344 -4.57 5.46 29.80
C VAL A 344 -5.78 4.55 29.62
N ASP A 345 -6.95 5.16 29.37
CA ASP A 345 -8.15 4.37 29.05
C ASP A 345 -7.87 3.62 27.73
N ILE A 346 -7.97 2.31 27.78
CA ILE A 346 -7.74 1.42 26.63
C ILE A 346 -8.61 1.85 25.43
N GLY A 347 -9.77 2.44 25.69
CA GLY A 347 -10.67 2.96 24.66
C GLY A 347 -10.12 4.14 23.86
N SER A 348 -9.28 4.95 24.48
CA SER A 348 -8.65 6.10 23.82
C SER A 348 -7.36 5.75 23.06
N LEU A 349 -6.96 4.45 23.06
CA LEU A 349 -5.73 4.01 22.39
C LEU A 349 -5.87 4.08 20.87
N SER A 350 -4.83 4.61 20.24
CA SER A 350 -4.61 4.55 18.82
C SER A 350 -3.84 3.27 18.46
N MET A 351 -4.36 2.49 17.54
CA MET A 351 -3.64 1.36 16.96
C MET A 351 -2.37 1.84 16.25
N THR A 352 -2.47 2.98 15.60
CA THR A 352 -1.37 3.64 14.88
C THR A 352 -0.26 4.04 15.86
N ASP A 353 -0.59 4.73 16.96
CA ASP A 353 0.41 5.15 17.94
C ASP A 353 1.14 3.94 18.56
N LEU A 354 0.42 2.84 18.81
CA LEU A 354 1.02 1.61 19.30
C LEU A 354 1.98 0.98 18.29
N LEU A 355 1.61 0.95 17.01
CA LEU A 355 2.48 0.43 15.95
C LEU A 355 3.71 1.31 15.72
N GLU A 356 3.56 2.64 15.74
CA GLU A 356 4.68 3.60 15.65
C GLU A 356 5.66 3.44 16.82
N ASP A 357 5.13 3.27 18.04
CA ASP A 357 5.95 3.02 19.22
C ASP A 357 6.69 1.69 19.14
N LEU A 358 6.04 0.63 18.65
CA LEU A 358 6.68 -0.66 18.38
C LEU A 358 7.80 -0.53 17.37
N LEU A 359 7.57 0.15 16.25
CA LEU A 359 8.60 0.38 15.23
C LEU A 359 9.76 1.23 15.78
N THR A 360 9.48 2.18 16.68
CA THR A 360 10.52 2.94 17.39
C THR A 360 11.38 2.02 18.26
N VAL A 361 10.76 1.07 18.97
CA VAL A 361 11.49 0.05 19.75
C VAL A 361 12.32 -0.82 18.83
N PHE A 362 11.79 -1.23 17.66
CA PHE A 362 12.53 -2.02 16.67
C PHE A 362 13.76 -1.27 16.17
N GLN A 363 13.61 -0.03 15.76
CA GLN A 363 14.71 0.81 15.26
C GLN A 363 15.82 1.00 16.30
N LYS A 364 15.46 1.32 17.55
CA LYS A 364 16.43 1.51 18.65
C LYS A 364 17.24 0.26 18.97
N ASN A 365 16.61 -0.91 18.82
CA ASN A 365 17.23 -2.20 19.14
C ASN A 365 17.73 -2.93 17.89
N HIS A 366 17.83 -2.26 16.74
CA HIS A 366 18.29 -2.83 15.46
C HIS A 366 17.51 -4.09 15.04
N LEU A 367 16.22 -4.16 15.40
CA LEU A 367 15.33 -5.21 14.97
C LEU A 367 14.79 -4.87 13.58
N LYS A 368 14.74 -5.84 12.69
CA LYS A 368 14.17 -5.69 11.33
C LYS A 368 12.74 -6.18 11.34
N ALA A 369 11.79 -5.28 11.14
CA ALA A 369 10.39 -5.65 10.92
C ALA A 369 10.23 -6.31 9.55
N SER A 370 9.29 -7.24 9.41
CA SER A 370 8.91 -7.75 8.10
C SER A 370 8.13 -6.66 7.32
N SER A 371 8.19 -6.73 5.99
CA SER A 371 7.42 -5.82 5.13
C SER A 371 5.91 -5.86 5.41
N GLN A 372 5.39 -6.97 5.94
CA GLN A 372 3.98 -7.11 6.29
C GLN A 372 3.58 -6.21 7.47
N ILE A 373 4.48 -5.98 8.43
CA ILE A 373 4.26 -5.06 9.56
C ILE A 373 4.19 -3.61 9.07
N THR A 374 5.04 -3.22 8.11
CA THR A 374 5.00 -1.85 7.56
C THR A 374 3.76 -1.61 6.69
N ILE A 375 3.29 -2.62 5.96
CA ILE A 375 2.00 -2.55 5.24
C ILE A 375 0.85 -2.44 6.24
N LEU A 376 0.89 -3.19 7.35
CA LEU A 376 -0.12 -3.13 8.40
C LEU A 376 -0.16 -1.75 9.07
N GLU A 377 1.00 -1.16 9.39
CA GLU A 377 1.12 0.19 9.95
C GLU A 377 0.43 1.21 9.04
N LYS A 378 0.79 1.24 7.74
CA LYS A 378 0.19 2.16 6.76
C LYS A 378 -1.32 1.97 6.67
N ALA A 379 -1.79 0.74 6.51
CA ALA A 379 -3.22 0.46 6.40
C ALA A 379 -3.98 0.84 7.68
N SER A 380 -3.38 0.62 8.86
CA SER A 380 -3.95 1.02 10.15
C SER A 380 -4.09 2.53 10.26
N LEU A 381 -3.05 3.29 9.86
CA LEU A 381 -3.07 4.75 9.84
C LEU A 381 -4.22 5.30 8.97
N GLU A 382 -4.39 4.75 7.78
CA GLU A 382 -5.43 5.19 6.84
C GLU A 382 -6.84 4.87 7.37
N ILE A 383 -7.06 3.65 7.85
CA ILE A 383 -8.36 3.22 8.42
C ILE A 383 -8.70 4.00 9.69
N GLU A 384 -7.73 4.18 10.58
CA GLU A 384 -7.94 4.95 11.82
C GLU A 384 -8.20 6.43 11.51
N GLY A 385 -7.51 7.00 10.53
CA GLY A 385 -7.77 8.35 10.05
C GLY A 385 -9.22 8.53 9.60
N ILE A 386 -9.73 7.64 8.75
CA ILE A 386 -11.12 7.63 8.31
C ILE A 386 -12.07 7.44 9.49
N PHE A 387 -11.77 6.50 10.37
CA PHE A 387 -12.62 6.21 11.53
C PHE A 387 -12.74 7.42 12.46
N ARG A 388 -11.65 8.08 12.79
CA ARG A 388 -11.65 9.29 13.63
C ARG A 388 -12.42 10.45 13.01
N GLU A 389 -12.37 10.57 11.68
CA GLU A 389 -13.13 11.60 10.96
C GLU A 389 -14.63 11.29 10.93
N PHE A 390 -15.01 10.01 10.75
CA PHE A 390 -16.39 9.58 10.61
C PHE A 390 -17.09 9.34 11.96
N ALA A 391 -16.35 8.88 12.96
CA ALA A 391 -16.86 8.49 14.26
C ALA A 391 -16.03 9.11 15.41
N PRO A 392 -15.89 10.45 15.47
CA PRO A 392 -14.96 11.11 16.40
C PRO A 392 -15.29 10.89 17.90
N ASN A 393 -16.52 10.49 18.21
CA ASN A 393 -17.00 10.30 19.58
C ASN A 393 -16.99 8.82 20.02
N ILE A 394 -16.50 7.91 19.16
CA ILE A 394 -16.49 6.49 19.44
C ILE A 394 -15.08 6.03 19.72
N ASP A 395 -14.98 5.30 20.79
CA ASP A 395 -13.76 4.66 21.22
C ASP A 395 -13.64 3.27 20.56
N LEU A 396 -12.42 2.95 20.08
CA LEU A 396 -12.09 1.71 19.38
C LEU A 396 -12.37 0.45 20.22
N MET A 397 -12.18 0.52 21.53
CA MET A 397 -12.37 -0.65 22.42
C MET A 397 -13.84 -0.91 22.74
N THR A 398 -14.67 0.13 22.77
CA THR A 398 -16.13 -0.05 22.81
C THR A 398 -16.58 -0.80 21.56
N LEU A 399 -16.00 -0.43 20.40
CA LEU A 399 -16.28 -1.10 19.14
C LEU A 399 -15.82 -2.58 19.10
N ALA A 400 -14.72 -2.92 19.75
CA ALA A 400 -14.17 -4.27 19.78
C ALA A 400 -14.88 -5.23 20.76
N LYS A 401 -15.76 -4.70 21.63
CA LYS A 401 -16.58 -5.50 22.58
C LYS A 401 -17.90 -5.99 21.97
N ASP A 402 -18.40 -5.30 20.94
CA ASP A 402 -19.61 -5.65 20.19
C ASP A 402 -19.26 -6.60 19.04
#